data_bdfc8052517d7ed9e6752bd34a48e0ea
#
_entry.id   bdfc8052517d7ed9e6752bd34a48e0ea
#
_cell.length_a   1.000
_cell.length_b   1.000
_cell.length_c   1.000
_cell.angle_alpha   90.00
_cell.angle_beta   90.00
_cell.angle_gamma   90.00
#
_symmetry.space_group_name_H-M   'P 1'
#
loop_
_entity.id
_entity.type
_entity.pdbx_description
1 polymer ?
#
loop_
_entity_poly.entity_id
_entity_poly.type
_entity_poly.pdbx_seq_one_letter_code
_entity_poly.pdbx_strand_id
1 'polypeptide(L)'
;MEEYKVVQTWKFDLEKLKQVYHLDKLVYSEAMAGNIDSDSLRFKKVPESFLLLQTGDKVIGYLCFFPVTDVFFKGMLQSDNLYDNNIIPKDMETFEKGRNHHIFIISMVIDPEYKGLGLYKKITKSFKDRIKKYNDEGFFISDISGYAVSGAGEHILRSYGCEIVKEIYDEEEGSAKLYIGDYQSFLKEYNKNEEWYLYIDSLSCR
;
A
#
# COMPACT_ATOMS: atom_id res chain seq x y z
N MET A 1 -0.57 23.74 15.63
CA MET A 1 -0.47 23.03 14.32
C MET A 1 -1.00 21.63 14.53
N GLU A 2 -1.87 21.18 13.64
CA GLU A 2 -2.30 19.77 13.67
C GLU A 2 -1.09 18.85 13.42
N GLU A 3 -0.92 17.87 14.28
CA GLU A 3 0.13 16.86 14.12
C GLU A 3 -0.40 15.69 13.31
N TYR A 4 0.27 15.40 12.18
CA TYR A 4 -0.04 14.26 11.31
C TYR A 4 1.01 13.17 11.51
N LYS A 5 0.59 11.99 11.96
CA LYS A 5 1.48 10.83 12.21
C LYS A 5 1.04 9.59 11.46
N VAL A 6 2.02 8.75 11.09
CA VAL A 6 1.75 7.41 10.56
C VAL A 6 1.92 6.40 11.67
N VAL A 7 0.84 5.68 11.97
CA VAL A 7 0.82 4.57 12.92
C VAL A 7 1.07 3.29 12.15
N GLN A 8 2.22 2.66 12.40
CA GLN A 8 2.68 1.49 11.65
C GLN A 8 2.29 0.16 12.30
N THR A 9 2.08 0.15 13.61
CA THR A 9 1.64 -1.04 14.35
C THR A 9 0.55 -0.61 15.32
N TRP A 10 -0.54 -1.36 15.32
CA TRP A 10 -1.67 -1.10 16.20
C TRP A 10 -2.38 -2.41 16.55
N LYS A 11 -3.06 -2.43 17.68
CA LYS A 11 -3.91 -3.55 18.04
C LYS A 11 -5.21 -3.46 17.25
N PHE A 12 -5.82 -4.62 16.98
CA PHE A 12 -7.13 -4.68 16.36
C PHE A 12 -8.11 -3.74 17.09
N ASP A 13 -8.69 -2.83 16.32
CA ASP A 13 -9.67 -1.85 16.78
C ASP A 13 -10.73 -1.68 15.69
N LEU A 14 -11.93 -2.14 16.00
CA LEU A 14 -13.05 -2.11 15.05
C LEU A 14 -13.42 -0.68 14.66
N GLU A 15 -13.31 0.28 15.59
CA GLU A 15 -13.64 1.68 15.29
C GLU A 15 -12.65 2.29 14.30
N LYS A 16 -11.37 1.93 14.39
CA LYS A 16 -10.38 2.34 13.38
C LYS A 16 -10.65 1.69 12.02
N LEU A 17 -11.03 0.42 11.99
CA LEU A 17 -11.43 -0.23 10.73
C LEU A 17 -12.68 0.38 10.11
N LYS A 18 -13.65 0.80 10.93
CA LYS A 18 -14.81 1.55 10.43
C LYS A 18 -14.41 2.89 9.79
N GLN A 19 -13.41 3.57 10.36
CA GLN A 19 -12.88 4.80 9.76
C GLN A 19 -12.16 4.52 8.43
N VAL A 20 -11.38 3.44 8.33
CA VAL A 20 -10.76 2.97 7.06
C VAL A 20 -11.85 2.70 6.02
N TYR A 21 -12.86 1.90 6.36
CA TYR A 21 -13.98 1.62 5.48
C TYR A 21 -14.75 2.87 5.04
N HIS A 22 -14.92 3.84 5.95
CA HIS A 22 -15.52 5.12 5.59
C HIS A 22 -14.68 5.88 4.54
N LEU A 23 -13.36 5.88 4.68
CA LEU A 23 -12.45 6.48 3.70
C LEU A 23 -12.55 5.82 2.33
N ASP A 24 -12.69 4.50 2.26
CA ASP A 24 -12.92 3.78 1.01
C ASP A 24 -14.16 4.30 0.29
N LYS A 25 -15.26 4.42 1.01
CA LYS A 25 -16.53 4.94 0.45
C LYS A 25 -16.48 6.39 -0.02
N LEU A 26 -15.53 7.18 0.47
CA LEU A 26 -15.34 8.56 -0.02
C LEU A 26 -14.57 8.61 -1.36
N VAL A 27 -13.83 7.56 -1.71
CA VAL A 27 -12.88 7.58 -2.83
C VAL A 27 -13.21 6.57 -3.90
N TYR A 28 -13.68 5.39 -3.52
CA TYR A 28 -14.00 4.30 -4.44
C TYR A 28 -15.51 4.18 -4.70
N SER A 29 -15.88 3.60 -5.83
CA SER A 29 -17.25 3.17 -6.10
C SER A 29 -17.69 2.07 -5.12
N GLU A 30 -19.00 1.80 -5.02
CA GLU A 30 -19.50 0.71 -4.16
C GLU A 30 -18.92 -0.67 -4.54
N ALA A 31 -18.65 -0.89 -5.83
CA ALA A 31 -18.05 -2.14 -6.31
C ALA A 31 -16.59 -2.30 -5.88
N MET A 32 -15.85 -1.21 -5.79
CA MET A 32 -14.42 -1.20 -5.42
C MET A 32 -14.17 -1.00 -3.92
N ALA A 33 -15.12 -0.41 -3.19
CA ALA A 33 -14.97 -0.18 -1.77
C ALA A 33 -14.86 -1.50 -1.01
N GLY A 34 -13.83 -1.62 -0.16
CA GLY A 34 -13.66 -2.76 0.74
C GLY A 34 -14.88 -2.97 1.66
N ASN A 35 -14.84 -4.00 2.46
CA ASN A 35 -15.80 -4.19 3.53
C ASN A 35 -15.12 -4.55 4.86
N ILE A 36 -15.78 -4.22 5.97
CA ILE A 36 -15.22 -4.38 7.31
C ILE A 36 -14.84 -5.83 7.63
N ASP A 37 -15.57 -6.81 7.11
CA ASP A 37 -15.30 -8.22 7.36
C ASP A 37 -14.01 -8.64 6.65
N SER A 38 -13.84 -8.28 5.39
CA SER A 38 -12.60 -8.53 4.64
C SER A 38 -11.40 -7.86 5.29
N ASP A 39 -11.52 -6.59 5.68
CA ASP A 39 -10.45 -5.85 6.33
C ASP A 39 -10.11 -6.44 7.70
N SER A 40 -11.10 -6.88 8.45
CA SER A 40 -10.89 -7.59 9.72
C SER A 40 -10.14 -8.91 9.52
N LEU A 41 -10.47 -9.66 8.47
CA LEU A 41 -9.78 -10.91 8.14
C LEU A 41 -8.33 -10.65 7.68
N ARG A 42 -8.09 -9.62 6.85
CA ARG A 42 -6.75 -9.19 6.44
C ARG A 42 -5.91 -8.80 7.65
N PHE A 43 -6.44 -7.93 8.50
CA PHE A 43 -5.75 -7.50 9.71
C PHE A 43 -5.43 -8.67 10.66
N LYS A 44 -6.36 -9.61 10.86
CA LYS A 44 -6.12 -10.79 11.70
C LYS A 44 -5.05 -11.71 11.11
N LYS A 45 -4.98 -11.82 9.80
CA LYS A 45 -3.99 -12.66 9.09
C LYS A 45 -2.61 -12.01 9.11
N VAL A 46 -2.54 -10.69 8.81
CA VAL A 46 -1.31 -9.89 8.75
C VAL A 46 -1.55 -8.58 9.51
N PRO A 47 -1.33 -8.52 10.82
CA PRO A 47 -1.58 -7.31 11.62
C PRO A 47 -0.80 -6.08 11.15
N GLU A 48 0.32 -6.29 10.45
CA GLU A 48 1.16 -5.25 9.89
C GLU A 48 0.65 -4.67 8.56
N SER A 49 -0.46 -5.21 8.02
CA SER A 49 -0.96 -4.88 6.69
C SER A 49 -1.48 -3.45 6.54
N PHE A 50 -1.77 -2.75 7.63
CA PHE A 50 -2.29 -1.39 7.59
C PHE A 50 -1.32 -0.38 8.19
N LEU A 51 -0.98 0.64 7.41
CA LEU A 51 -0.39 1.89 7.88
C LEU A 51 -1.50 2.92 7.98
N LEU A 52 -1.73 3.49 9.16
CA LEU A 52 -2.79 4.49 9.36
C LEU A 52 -2.17 5.88 9.46
N LEU A 53 -2.62 6.83 8.66
CA LEU A 53 -2.33 8.26 8.83
C LEU A 53 -3.41 8.86 9.73
N GLN A 54 -2.99 9.51 10.80
CA GLN A 54 -3.88 10.05 11.83
C GLN A 54 -3.57 11.50 12.17
N THR A 55 -4.62 12.24 12.58
CA THR A 55 -4.52 13.47 13.35
C THR A 55 -5.33 13.27 14.63
N GLY A 56 -4.68 13.36 15.80
CA GLY A 56 -5.29 12.86 17.05
C GLY A 56 -5.69 11.40 16.90
N ASP A 57 -6.96 11.09 17.18
CA ASP A 57 -7.53 9.73 17.05
C ASP A 57 -8.25 9.51 15.70
N LYS A 58 -8.42 10.55 14.88
CA LYS A 58 -9.06 10.45 13.56
C LYS A 58 -8.09 9.82 12.55
N VAL A 59 -8.53 8.74 11.87
CA VAL A 59 -7.86 8.20 10.69
C VAL A 59 -8.24 9.07 9.50
N ILE A 60 -7.25 9.69 8.87
CA ILE A 60 -7.41 10.58 7.70
C ILE A 60 -6.79 10.01 6.43
N GLY A 61 -6.26 8.82 6.50
CA GLY A 61 -5.73 8.07 5.38
C GLY A 61 -5.13 6.75 5.82
N TYR A 62 -4.90 5.87 4.87
CA TYR A 62 -4.26 4.59 5.14
C TYR A 62 -3.58 4.04 3.89
N LEU A 63 -2.72 3.05 4.09
CA LEU A 63 -2.20 2.16 3.06
C LEU A 63 -2.33 0.74 3.56
N CYS A 64 -2.95 -0.14 2.77
CA CYS A 64 -3.08 -1.56 3.03
C CYS A 64 -2.22 -2.37 2.06
N PHE A 65 -1.37 -3.24 2.60
CA PHE A 65 -0.49 -4.13 1.84
C PHE A 65 -0.25 -5.41 2.62
N PHE A 66 0.06 -6.50 1.93
CA PHE A 66 0.40 -7.77 2.56
C PHE A 66 1.18 -8.67 1.60
N PRO A 67 1.91 -9.66 2.12
CA PRO A 67 2.50 -10.68 1.28
C PRO A 67 1.41 -11.62 0.74
N VAL A 68 1.52 -11.98 -0.54
CA VAL A 68 0.62 -12.89 -1.21
C VAL A 68 1.33 -14.18 -1.62
N THR A 69 0.55 -15.26 -1.79
CA THR A 69 1.08 -16.55 -2.22
C THR A 69 1.55 -16.49 -3.69
N ASP A 70 2.49 -17.35 -4.05
CA ASP A 70 2.94 -17.56 -5.44
C ASP A 70 1.76 -17.86 -6.37
N VAL A 71 0.75 -18.59 -5.87
CA VAL A 71 -0.45 -18.93 -6.65
C VAL A 71 -1.25 -17.69 -7.00
N PHE A 72 -1.47 -16.81 -5.98
CA PHE A 72 -2.15 -15.54 -6.21
C PHE A 72 -1.34 -14.65 -7.17
N PHE A 73 -0.04 -14.49 -6.94
CA PHE A 73 0.82 -13.65 -7.77
C PHE A 73 0.83 -14.11 -9.24
N LYS A 74 0.96 -15.41 -9.48
CA LYS A 74 0.88 -15.99 -10.85
C LYS A 74 -0.51 -15.82 -11.46
N GLY A 75 -1.57 -16.02 -10.68
CA GLY A 75 -2.95 -15.80 -11.12
C GLY A 75 -3.19 -14.36 -11.56
N MET A 76 -2.71 -13.39 -10.79
CA MET A 76 -2.78 -11.97 -11.13
C MET A 76 -2.06 -11.65 -12.45
N LEU A 77 -0.90 -12.24 -12.71
CA LEU A 77 -0.17 -12.08 -13.97
C LEU A 77 -0.91 -12.66 -15.18
N GLN A 78 -1.62 -13.75 -15.00
CA GLN A 78 -2.29 -14.49 -16.07
C GLN A 78 -3.73 -14.02 -16.33
N SER A 79 -4.39 -13.44 -15.32
CA SER A 79 -5.79 -12.99 -15.43
C SER A 79 -5.91 -11.76 -16.31
N ASP A 80 -6.92 -11.74 -17.19
CA ASP A 80 -7.32 -10.56 -17.96
C ASP A 80 -8.37 -9.70 -17.23
N ASN A 81 -8.78 -10.10 -16.02
CA ASN A 81 -9.69 -9.37 -15.14
C ASN A 81 -8.96 -8.85 -13.90
N LEU A 82 -9.56 -7.90 -13.20
CA LEU A 82 -9.10 -7.48 -11.87
C LEU A 82 -9.11 -8.70 -10.94
N TYR A 83 -7.97 -8.98 -10.34
CA TYR A 83 -7.74 -10.22 -9.60
C TYR A 83 -7.79 -10.02 -8.08
N ASP A 84 -7.88 -8.78 -7.64
CA ASP A 84 -7.84 -8.39 -6.22
C ASP A 84 -9.20 -8.30 -5.54
N ASN A 85 -10.31 -8.28 -6.31
CA ASN A 85 -11.66 -8.13 -5.78
C ASN A 85 -12.08 -9.20 -4.78
N ASN A 86 -11.49 -10.39 -4.86
CA ASN A 86 -11.85 -11.55 -4.05
C ASN A 86 -10.67 -12.11 -3.24
N ILE A 87 -9.70 -11.28 -2.86
CA ILE A 87 -8.60 -11.74 -1.99
C ILE A 87 -9.15 -12.23 -0.65
N ILE A 88 -8.92 -13.50 -0.39
CA ILE A 88 -9.29 -14.17 0.87
C ILE A 88 -8.04 -14.56 1.65
N PRO A 89 -8.15 -14.89 2.95
CA PRO A 89 -6.98 -15.19 3.78
C PRO A 89 -6.05 -16.29 3.28
N LYS A 90 -6.53 -17.23 2.45
CA LYS A 90 -5.67 -18.27 1.85
C LYS A 90 -4.71 -17.72 0.79
N ASP A 91 -5.04 -16.58 0.16
CA ASP A 91 -4.23 -15.94 -0.87
C ASP A 91 -3.13 -15.07 -0.27
N MET A 92 -3.20 -14.81 1.04
CA MET A 92 -2.23 -14.04 1.80
C MET A 92 -1.27 -14.96 2.56
N GLU A 93 -0.03 -14.50 2.70
CA GLU A 93 0.97 -15.12 3.58
C GLU A 93 1.20 -14.27 4.83
N THR A 94 1.87 -14.84 5.83
CA THR A 94 2.51 -14.11 6.92
C THR A 94 3.97 -13.86 6.57
N PHE A 95 4.56 -12.80 7.11
CA PHE A 95 5.99 -12.57 6.94
C PHE A 95 6.79 -13.65 7.69
N GLU A 96 7.68 -14.34 6.97
CA GLU A 96 8.58 -15.37 7.52
C GLU A 96 10.04 -15.05 7.15
N LYS A 97 10.93 -15.10 8.15
CA LYS A 97 12.36 -14.91 7.91
C LYS A 97 12.93 -16.04 7.04
N GLY A 98 13.83 -15.68 6.13
CA GLY A 98 14.47 -16.62 5.22
C GLY A 98 13.63 -16.96 3.99
N ARG A 99 12.41 -16.43 3.86
CA ARG A 99 11.54 -16.63 2.70
C ARG A 99 11.46 -15.37 1.84
N ASN A 100 11.22 -15.59 0.54
CA ASN A 100 10.86 -14.54 -0.40
C ASN A 100 9.36 -14.24 -0.30
N HIS A 101 9.01 -12.96 -0.41
CA HIS A 101 7.63 -12.49 -0.34
C HIS A 101 7.28 -11.62 -1.54
N HIS A 102 6.14 -11.87 -2.16
CA HIS A 102 5.47 -11.00 -3.12
C HIS A 102 4.58 -10.03 -2.34
N ILE A 103 4.89 -8.74 -2.37
CA ILE A 103 4.10 -7.72 -1.67
C ILE A 103 3.03 -7.19 -2.61
N PHE A 104 1.77 -7.29 -2.19
CA PHE A 104 0.64 -6.71 -2.91
C PHE A 104 0.07 -5.51 -2.14
N ILE A 105 -0.03 -4.36 -2.82
CA ILE A 105 -0.68 -3.15 -2.31
C ILE A 105 -2.09 -3.14 -2.86
N ILE A 106 -3.07 -3.32 -1.97
CA ILE A 106 -4.47 -3.38 -2.37
C ILE A 106 -5.12 -1.99 -2.40
N SER A 107 -4.73 -1.10 -1.49
CA SER A 107 -5.37 0.21 -1.40
C SER A 107 -4.48 1.24 -0.71
N MET A 108 -4.59 2.49 -1.16
CA MET A 108 -4.06 3.66 -0.48
C MET A 108 -5.04 4.82 -0.64
N VAL A 109 -5.52 5.36 0.46
CA VAL A 109 -6.50 6.44 0.49
C VAL A 109 -6.02 7.57 1.41
N ILE A 110 -6.24 8.80 0.99
CA ILE A 110 -6.19 10.01 1.82
C ILE A 110 -7.56 10.67 1.75
N ASP A 111 -8.13 11.00 2.90
CA ASP A 111 -9.37 11.76 3.02
C ASP A 111 -9.33 13.00 2.11
N PRO A 112 -10.32 13.18 1.21
CA PRO A 112 -10.38 14.31 0.30
C PRO A 112 -10.25 15.69 0.96
N GLU A 113 -10.70 15.84 2.21
CA GLU A 113 -10.56 17.07 2.98
C GLU A 113 -9.11 17.45 3.27
N TYR A 114 -8.19 16.48 3.27
CA TYR A 114 -6.76 16.66 3.54
C TYR A 114 -5.89 16.62 2.27
N LYS A 115 -6.50 16.68 1.07
CA LYS A 115 -5.76 16.77 -0.19
C LYS A 115 -4.92 18.06 -0.26
N GLY A 116 -3.81 18.00 -0.97
CA GLY A 116 -2.92 19.15 -1.16
C GLY A 116 -1.90 19.38 -0.03
N LEU A 117 -2.04 18.71 1.12
CA LEU A 117 -1.12 18.85 2.26
C LEU A 117 0.14 17.95 2.13
N GLY A 118 0.32 17.24 1.03
CA GLY A 118 1.47 16.36 0.80
C GLY A 118 1.53 15.13 1.72
N LEU A 119 0.44 14.80 2.40
CA LEU A 119 0.39 13.73 3.41
C LEU A 119 0.65 12.33 2.85
N TYR A 120 0.37 12.12 1.56
CA TYR A 120 0.73 10.86 0.89
C TYR A 120 2.22 10.54 1.01
N LYS A 121 3.09 11.56 1.05
CA LYS A 121 4.54 11.39 1.21
C LYS A 121 4.90 10.73 2.55
N LYS A 122 4.14 11.05 3.62
CA LYS A 122 4.35 10.43 4.94
C LYS A 122 4.04 8.94 4.93
N ILE A 123 2.90 8.55 4.36
CA ILE A 123 2.53 7.12 4.25
C ILE A 123 3.50 6.39 3.32
N THR A 124 3.80 6.96 2.15
CA THR A 124 4.74 6.39 1.18
C THR A 124 6.13 6.18 1.81
N LYS A 125 6.64 7.17 2.53
CA LYS A 125 7.92 7.03 3.25
C LYS A 125 7.84 5.91 4.29
N SER A 126 6.81 5.89 5.11
CA SER A 126 6.63 4.85 6.14
C SER A 126 6.54 3.44 5.55
N PHE A 127 5.89 3.29 4.39
CA PHE A 127 5.86 2.02 3.67
C PHE A 127 7.26 1.63 3.17
N LYS A 128 7.96 2.56 2.52
CA LYS A 128 9.32 2.32 2.01
C LYS A 128 10.28 1.91 3.14
N ASP A 129 10.26 2.63 4.24
CA ASP A 129 11.10 2.35 5.41
C ASP A 129 10.79 0.95 5.98
N ARG A 130 9.52 0.56 6.02
CA ARG A 130 9.10 -0.76 6.50
C ARG A 130 9.57 -1.88 5.58
N ILE A 131 9.37 -1.75 4.27
CA ILE A 131 9.80 -2.76 3.29
C ILE A 131 11.33 -2.95 3.35
N LYS A 132 12.07 -1.84 3.38
CA LYS A 132 13.52 -1.91 3.54
C LYS A 132 13.93 -2.60 4.83
N LYS A 133 13.34 -2.20 5.97
CA LYS A 133 13.60 -2.80 7.27
C LYS A 133 13.32 -4.30 7.27
N TYR A 134 12.19 -4.73 6.71
CA TYR A 134 11.84 -6.16 6.63
C TYR A 134 12.89 -6.94 5.84
N ASN A 135 13.30 -6.44 4.69
CA ASN A 135 14.32 -7.10 3.90
C ASN A 135 15.68 -7.19 4.65
N ASP A 136 16.07 -6.13 5.34
CA ASP A 136 17.30 -6.09 6.15
C ASP A 136 17.22 -7.06 7.34
N GLU A 137 16.03 -7.33 7.87
CA GLU A 137 15.80 -8.29 8.97
C GLU A 137 15.63 -9.73 8.49
N GLY A 138 15.76 -9.98 7.18
CA GLY A 138 15.71 -11.30 6.57
C GLY A 138 14.32 -11.79 6.15
N PHE A 139 13.33 -10.89 6.05
CA PHE A 139 12.08 -11.14 5.34
C PHE A 139 12.26 -10.69 3.89
N PHE A 140 12.83 -11.54 3.04
CA PHE A 140 13.22 -11.13 1.70
C PHE A 140 12.04 -10.73 0.83
N ILE A 141 12.13 -9.55 0.22
CA ILE A 141 11.10 -9.04 -0.67
C ILE A 141 11.51 -9.33 -2.11
N SER A 142 10.71 -10.10 -2.85
CA SER A 142 10.95 -10.39 -4.27
C SER A 142 10.50 -9.20 -5.12
N ASP A 143 9.28 -8.76 -4.90
CA ASP A 143 8.64 -7.71 -5.68
C ASP A 143 7.55 -6.99 -4.88
N ILE A 144 7.13 -5.86 -5.45
CA ILE A 144 5.99 -5.06 -4.99
C ILE A 144 5.06 -4.93 -6.19
N SER A 145 3.77 -5.14 -5.96
CA SER A 145 2.76 -5.08 -7.00
C SER A 145 1.48 -4.38 -6.51
N GLY A 146 0.63 -3.96 -7.45
CA GLY A 146 -0.67 -3.39 -7.17
C GLY A 146 -1.38 -2.94 -8.44
N TYR A 147 -2.69 -2.75 -8.34
CA TYR A 147 -3.48 -2.16 -9.42
C TYR A 147 -3.62 -0.65 -9.20
N ALA A 148 -3.41 0.13 -10.26
CA ALA A 148 -3.70 1.56 -10.27
C ALA A 148 -4.99 1.81 -11.07
N VAL A 149 -5.99 2.37 -10.43
CA VAL A 149 -7.27 2.82 -11.02
C VAL A 149 -7.30 4.35 -11.20
N SER A 150 -6.19 5.03 -10.94
CA SER A 150 -6.07 6.49 -11.05
C SER A 150 -4.63 6.91 -11.33
N GLY A 151 -4.46 8.10 -11.91
CA GLY A 151 -3.10 8.68 -12.11
C GLY A 151 -2.32 8.88 -10.80
N ALA A 152 -3.01 9.12 -9.68
CA ALA A 152 -2.37 9.18 -8.36
C ALA A 152 -1.82 7.80 -7.94
N GLY A 153 -2.60 6.73 -8.12
CA GLY A 153 -2.16 5.36 -7.88
C GLY A 153 -0.97 4.99 -8.74
N GLU A 154 -1.00 5.33 -10.05
CA GLU A 154 0.14 5.13 -10.94
C GLU A 154 1.41 5.82 -10.43
N HIS A 155 1.28 7.11 -10.03
CA HIS A 155 2.41 7.86 -9.49
C HIS A 155 3.01 7.22 -8.24
N ILE A 156 2.16 6.72 -7.34
CA ILE A 156 2.59 6.05 -6.10
C ILE A 156 3.32 4.75 -6.42
N LEU A 157 2.75 3.87 -7.25
CA LEU A 157 3.39 2.60 -7.61
C LEU A 157 4.72 2.81 -8.34
N ARG A 158 4.80 3.78 -9.27
CA ARG A 158 6.07 4.17 -9.89
C ARG A 158 7.10 4.67 -8.87
N SER A 159 6.67 5.38 -7.83
CA SER A 159 7.57 5.83 -6.76
C SER A 159 8.16 4.69 -5.93
N TYR A 160 7.59 3.47 -6.04
CA TYR A 160 8.11 2.23 -5.45
C TYR A 160 8.99 1.43 -6.43
N GLY A 161 9.27 1.98 -7.61
CA GLY A 161 10.05 1.29 -8.65
C GLY A 161 9.23 0.31 -9.48
N CYS A 162 7.90 0.38 -9.41
CA CYS A 162 7.04 -0.47 -10.21
C CYS A 162 6.84 0.10 -11.61
N GLU A 163 6.78 -0.80 -12.60
CA GLU A 163 6.48 -0.50 -13.98
C GLU A 163 5.16 -1.14 -14.39
N ILE A 164 4.49 -0.58 -15.41
CA ILE A 164 3.26 -1.14 -15.93
C ILE A 164 3.55 -2.47 -16.63
N VAL A 165 2.79 -3.51 -16.27
CA VAL A 165 2.87 -4.85 -16.87
C VAL A 165 1.74 -5.07 -17.86
N LYS A 166 0.53 -4.64 -17.49
CA LYS A 166 -0.65 -4.72 -18.37
C LYS A 166 -1.73 -3.73 -17.98
N GLU A 167 -2.59 -3.41 -18.93
CA GLU A 167 -3.86 -2.72 -18.70
C GLU A 167 -4.99 -3.74 -18.73
N ILE A 168 -5.95 -3.56 -17.83
CA ILE A 168 -7.13 -4.38 -17.66
C ILE A 168 -8.33 -3.47 -17.80
N TYR A 169 -9.32 -3.90 -18.54
CA TYR A 169 -10.60 -3.23 -18.63
C TYR A 169 -11.66 -4.12 -18.00
N ASP A 170 -12.33 -3.59 -16.99
CA ASP A 170 -13.48 -4.22 -16.35
C ASP A 170 -14.73 -3.42 -16.69
N GLU A 171 -15.83 -4.10 -17.03
CA GLU A 171 -17.08 -3.43 -17.45
C GLU A 171 -17.73 -2.65 -16.28
N GLU A 172 -17.56 -3.13 -15.05
CA GLU A 172 -18.15 -2.53 -13.85
C GLU A 172 -17.21 -1.52 -13.19
N GLU A 173 -15.90 -1.79 -13.18
CA GLU A 173 -14.90 -1.03 -12.41
C GLU A 173 -14.05 -0.09 -13.29
N GLY A 174 -14.14 -0.23 -14.61
CA GLY A 174 -13.40 0.60 -15.56
C GLY A 174 -11.99 0.12 -15.83
N SER A 175 -11.08 1.03 -16.19
CA SER A 175 -9.70 0.68 -16.54
C SER A 175 -8.80 0.66 -15.31
N ALA A 176 -8.04 -0.42 -15.16
CA ALA A 176 -6.99 -0.56 -14.16
C ALA A 176 -5.68 -0.96 -14.81
N LYS A 177 -4.56 -0.59 -14.21
CA LYS A 177 -3.22 -0.95 -14.68
C LYS A 177 -2.49 -1.73 -13.61
N LEU A 178 -2.01 -2.93 -13.95
CA LEU A 178 -1.14 -3.72 -13.08
C LEU A 178 0.28 -3.19 -13.15
N TYR A 179 0.83 -2.86 -12.01
CA TYR A 179 2.21 -2.44 -11.81
C TYR A 179 2.97 -3.47 -10.98
N ILE A 180 4.22 -3.75 -11.37
CA ILE A 180 5.12 -4.63 -10.63
C ILE A 180 6.53 -4.06 -10.69
N GLY A 181 7.24 -4.13 -9.58
CA GLY A 181 8.66 -3.78 -9.47
C GLY A 181 9.39 -4.76 -8.57
N ASP A 182 10.57 -5.20 -8.99
CA ASP A 182 11.44 -6.01 -8.14
C ASP A 182 12.06 -5.20 -7.00
N TYR A 183 12.61 -5.89 -6.01
CA TYR A 183 13.23 -5.23 -4.86
C TYR A 183 14.43 -4.33 -5.23
N GLN A 184 15.15 -4.62 -6.31
CA GLN A 184 16.29 -3.79 -6.75
C GLN A 184 15.80 -2.46 -7.33
N SER A 185 14.72 -2.50 -8.11
CA SER A 185 14.03 -1.30 -8.62
C SER A 185 13.47 -0.45 -7.48
N PHE A 186 12.88 -1.10 -6.47
CA PHE A 186 12.45 -0.43 -5.24
C PHE A 186 13.61 0.26 -4.51
N LEU A 187 14.74 -0.42 -4.30
CA LEU A 187 15.91 0.15 -3.64
C LEU A 187 16.47 1.36 -4.38
N LYS A 188 16.48 1.32 -5.70
CA LYS A 188 16.90 2.47 -6.52
C LYS A 188 16.04 3.70 -6.26
N GLU A 189 14.71 3.54 -6.19
CA GLU A 189 13.80 4.65 -5.89
C GLU A 189 13.83 5.05 -4.39
N TYR A 190 14.09 4.12 -3.48
CA TYR A 190 14.31 4.41 -2.07
C TYR A 190 15.52 5.34 -1.88
N ASN A 191 16.67 4.97 -2.45
CA ASN A 191 17.93 5.72 -2.29
C ASN A 191 17.87 7.12 -2.92
N LYS A 192 17.21 7.30 -4.08
CA LYS A 192 17.00 8.63 -4.67
C LYS A 192 16.27 9.59 -3.73
N ASN A 193 15.29 9.09 -2.97
CA ASN A 193 14.54 9.91 -2.04
C ASN A 193 15.36 10.26 -0.79
N GLU A 194 16.19 9.33 -0.28
CA GLU A 194 17.08 9.60 0.85
C GLU A 194 18.13 10.69 0.52
N GLU A 195 18.74 10.64 -0.66
CA GLU A 195 19.67 11.68 -1.12
C GLU A 195 18.99 13.07 -1.17
N TRP A 196 17.73 13.11 -1.58
CA TRP A 196 16.96 14.36 -1.64
C TRP A 196 16.64 14.92 -0.25
N TYR A 197 16.28 14.07 0.71
CA TYR A 197 16.03 14.48 2.10
C TYR A 197 17.31 15.00 2.76
N LEU A 198 18.44 14.30 2.61
CA LEU A 198 19.74 14.73 3.13
C LEU A 198 20.18 16.08 2.53
N TYR A 199 19.90 16.30 1.23
CA TYR A 199 20.19 17.58 0.57
C TYR A 199 19.36 18.72 1.16
N ILE A 200 18.05 18.54 1.35
CA ILE A 200 17.18 19.56 1.94
C ILE A 200 17.57 19.86 3.40
N ASP A 201 17.84 18.83 4.21
CA ASP A 201 18.28 19.03 5.59
C ASP A 201 19.59 19.82 5.65
N SER A 202 20.50 19.59 4.71
CA SER A 202 21.75 20.37 4.61
C SER A 202 21.54 21.83 4.24
N LEU A 203 20.45 22.18 3.55
CA LEU A 203 20.08 23.55 3.20
C LEU A 203 19.34 24.27 4.35
N SER A 204 18.63 23.54 5.20
CA SER A 204 17.90 24.11 6.35
C SER A 204 18.79 24.42 7.55
N CYS A 205 20.03 23.94 7.54
CA CYS A 205 21.06 24.23 8.57
C CYS A 205 21.97 25.43 8.23
N ARG A 206 21.64 26.19 7.21
CA ARG A 206 22.29 27.47 6.86
C ARG A 206 21.31 28.62 7.01
#